data_aba4c5b53ba10055993799e6773f4761
#
_entry.id   aba4c5b53ba10055993799e6773f4761
#
_cell.length_a   1.000
_cell.length_b   1.000
_cell.length_c   1.000
_cell.angle_alpha   90.00
_cell.angle_beta   90.00
_cell.angle_gamma   90.00
#
_symmetry.space_group_name_H-M   'P 1'
#
loop_
_entity.id
_entity.type
_entity.pdbx_description
1 polymer ?
#
loop_
_entity_poly.entity_id
_entity_poly.type
_entity_poly.pdbx_seq_one_letter_code
_entity_poly.pdbx_strand_id
1 'polypeptide(L)'
;MTEPGERRIATALAVAHRFDIDAVRRRLQAGSGGYEIVHESPGLEVGVYVLVAPEPDQQQPHADDEIYVVLEGSGVLQVEGDEVPVREGSAVFVEAGADHRFTAYEQLSVLVIFERKPAGNP
;
A
#
# COMPACT_ATOMS: atom_id res chain seq x y z
N MET A 1 -28.87 2.94 23.26
CA MET A 1 -27.60 2.96 24.03
C MET A 1 -27.07 1.53 24.19
N THR A 2 -25.80 1.34 24.01
CA THR A 2 -25.20 0.02 24.16
C THR A 2 -24.97 -0.29 25.63
N GLU A 3 -25.38 -1.49 26.06
CA GLU A 3 -25.14 -1.91 27.43
C GLU A 3 -23.65 -2.14 27.68
N PRO A 4 -23.19 -1.98 28.94
CA PRO A 4 -21.80 -2.24 29.28
C PRO A 4 -21.42 -3.65 28.94
N GLY A 5 -21.31 -4.43 28.50
CA GLY A 5 -20.96 -5.78 28.12
C GLY A 5 -21.46 -6.15 26.74
N GLU A 6 -22.24 -5.27 26.17
CA GLU A 6 -22.77 -5.51 24.84
C GLU A 6 -21.75 -5.12 23.80
N ARG A 7 -21.60 -5.94 22.78
CA ARG A 7 -20.62 -5.70 21.73
C ARG A 7 -21.29 -5.20 20.48
N ARG A 8 -20.68 -4.21 19.87
CA ARG A 8 -21.05 -3.81 18.53
C ARG A 8 -20.19 -4.58 17.56
N ILE A 9 -20.82 -5.27 16.65
CA ILE A 9 -20.11 -5.98 15.60
C ILE A 9 -19.88 -5.01 14.46
N ALA A 10 -18.63 -4.87 14.03
CA ALA A 10 -18.28 -4.00 12.93
C ALA A 10 -18.89 -4.50 11.64
N THR A 11 -19.50 -3.60 10.90
CA THR A 11 -20.10 -3.87 9.60
C THR A 11 -19.47 -2.93 8.58
N ALA A 12 -19.93 -3.01 7.33
CA ALA A 12 -19.42 -2.11 6.28
C ALA A 12 -19.68 -0.64 6.58
N LEU A 13 -20.65 -0.32 7.45
CA LEU A 13 -20.96 1.05 7.84
C LEU A 13 -20.38 1.42 9.19
N ALA A 14 -19.64 0.51 9.80
CA ALA A 14 -19.10 0.74 11.13
C ALA A 14 -17.94 1.74 11.08
N VAL A 15 -17.64 2.30 12.25
CA VAL A 15 -16.50 3.19 12.41
C VAL A 15 -15.16 2.45 12.32
N ALA A 16 -15.16 1.13 12.31
CA ALA A 16 -13.95 0.33 12.19
C ALA A 16 -14.25 -0.98 11.46
N HIS A 17 -13.31 -1.41 10.63
CA HIS A 17 -13.36 -2.73 10.05
C HIS A 17 -11.94 -3.23 9.82
N ARG A 18 -11.80 -4.54 9.72
CA ARG A 18 -10.53 -5.22 9.57
C ARG A 18 -10.40 -5.77 8.15
N PHE A 19 -9.20 -5.73 7.61
CA PHE A 19 -8.90 -6.41 6.35
C PHE A 19 -7.63 -7.26 6.53
N ASP A 20 -7.56 -8.37 5.81
CA ASP A 20 -6.49 -9.34 5.97
C ASP A 20 -5.40 -9.10 4.93
N ILE A 21 -4.41 -8.31 5.33
CA ILE A 21 -3.28 -7.95 4.46
C ILE A 21 -2.51 -9.20 4.05
N ASP A 22 -2.31 -10.12 4.98
CA ASP A 22 -1.50 -11.30 4.75
C ASP A 22 -2.12 -12.25 3.71
N ALA A 23 -3.43 -12.43 3.76
CA ALA A 23 -4.13 -13.26 2.79
C ALA A 23 -4.03 -12.67 1.38
N VAL A 24 -4.16 -11.35 1.27
CA VAL A 24 -4.03 -10.66 -0.02
C VAL A 24 -2.61 -10.80 -0.55
N ARG A 25 -1.62 -10.59 0.29
CA ARG A 25 -0.21 -10.73 -0.08
C ARG A 25 0.09 -12.12 -0.61
N ARG A 26 -0.34 -13.17 0.09
CA ARG A 26 -0.09 -14.55 -0.32
C ARG A 26 -0.73 -14.87 -1.66
N ARG A 27 -1.95 -14.40 -1.87
CA ARG A 27 -2.65 -14.64 -3.13
C ARG A 27 -1.93 -13.97 -4.30
N LEU A 28 -1.49 -12.72 -4.13
CA LEU A 28 -0.76 -12.02 -5.17
C LEU A 28 0.61 -12.63 -5.42
N GLN A 29 1.29 -13.11 -4.37
CA GLN A 29 2.57 -13.79 -4.52
C GLN A 29 2.43 -15.11 -5.27
N ALA A 30 1.33 -15.81 -5.09
CA ALA A 30 1.10 -17.08 -5.78
C ALA A 30 0.88 -16.89 -7.28
N GLY A 31 0.50 -15.69 -7.69
CA GLY A 31 0.40 -15.31 -9.09
C GLY A 31 1.66 -14.56 -9.55
N SER A 32 1.49 -13.63 -10.46
CA SER A 32 2.60 -12.82 -10.98
C SER A 32 2.69 -11.46 -10.30
N GLY A 33 2.15 -11.34 -9.12
CA GLY A 33 2.10 -10.08 -8.38
C GLY A 33 0.87 -9.25 -8.74
N GLY A 34 0.91 -7.98 -8.42
CA GLY A 34 -0.15 -7.04 -8.71
C GLY A 34 -0.50 -6.16 -7.53
N TYR A 35 -1.49 -5.32 -7.72
CA TYR A 35 -1.94 -4.38 -6.70
C TYR A 35 -3.42 -4.63 -6.39
N GLU A 36 -3.75 -4.69 -5.12
CA GLU A 36 -5.13 -4.84 -4.69
C GLU A 36 -5.46 -3.83 -3.59
N ILE A 37 -6.52 -3.06 -3.78
CA ILE A 37 -7.00 -2.13 -2.78
C ILE A 37 -7.71 -2.94 -1.69
N VAL A 38 -7.30 -2.75 -0.44
CA VAL A 38 -7.91 -3.43 0.71
C VAL A 38 -8.79 -2.50 1.54
N HIS A 39 -8.62 -1.20 1.38
CA HIS A 39 -9.47 -0.20 2.02
C HIS A 39 -9.53 1.06 1.18
N GLU A 40 -10.71 1.64 1.11
CA GLU A 40 -10.90 2.88 0.38
C GLU A 40 -11.95 3.73 1.10
N SER A 41 -11.60 4.98 1.35
CA SER A 41 -12.50 5.93 1.98
C SER A 41 -12.20 7.32 1.38
N PRO A 42 -13.01 8.34 1.68
CA PRO A 42 -12.78 9.65 1.08
C PRO A 42 -11.39 10.24 1.28
N GLY A 43 -10.74 9.95 2.39
CA GLY A 43 -9.43 10.52 2.69
C GLY A 43 -8.27 9.56 2.57
N LEU A 44 -8.51 8.30 2.24
CA LEU A 44 -7.48 7.28 2.38
C LEU A 44 -7.69 6.10 1.44
N GLU A 45 -6.61 5.64 0.84
CA GLU A 45 -6.58 4.37 0.13
C GLU A 45 -5.45 3.52 0.69
N VAL A 46 -5.74 2.24 0.96
CA VAL A 46 -4.74 1.29 1.41
C VAL A 46 -4.75 0.11 0.47
N GLY A 47 -3.59 -0.29 -0.01
CA GLY A 47 -3.46 -1.42 -0.90
C GLY A 47 -2.28 -2.30 -0.58
N VAL A 48 -2.28 -3.48 -1.15
CA VAL A 48 -1.15 -4.40 -1.09
C VAL A 48 -0.58 -4.50 -2.50
N TYR A 49 0.70 -4.23 -2.63
CA TYR A 49 1.39 -4.26 -3.90
C TYR A 49 2.49 -5.33 -3.84
N VAL A 50 2.42 -6.29 -4.74
CA VAL A 50 3.38 -7.38 -4.81
C VAL A 50 4.07 -7.33 -6.16
N LEU A 51 5.39 -7.27 -6.13
CA LEU A 51 6.23 -7.27 -7.32
C LEU A 51 7.01 -8.58 -7.37
N VAL A 52 6.95 -9.25 -8.51
CA VAL A 52 7.65 -10.52 -8.73
C VAL A 52 8.47 -10.40 -10.00
N ALA A 53 9.79 -10.55 -9.88
CA ALA A 53 10.68 -10.49 -11.04
C ALA A 53 10.33 -11.60 -12.03
N PRO A 54 10.48 -11.39 -13.34
CA PRO A 54 11.11 -10.23 -13.97
C PRO A 54 10.18 -9.05 -14.26
N GLU A 55 8.93 -9.10 -13.80
CA GLU A 55 7.97 -8.03 -14.07
C GLU A 55 8.47 -6.72 -13.45
N PRO A 56 8.57 -5.64 -14.24
CA PRO A 56 9.01 -4.37 -13.71
C PRO A 56 7.90 -3.64 -12.97
N ASP A 57 8.30 -2.71 -12.12
CA ASP A 57 7.37 -1.79 -11.51
C ASP A 57 7.02 -0.70 -12.52
N GLN A 58 5.78 -0.66 -12.96
CA GLN A 58 5.32 0.26 -14.01
C GLN A 58 4.43 1.37 -13.45
N GLN A 59 4.50 1.62 -12.16
CA GLN A 59 3.65 2.65 -11.57
C GLN A 59 4.01 4.04 -12.09
N GLN A 60 3.00 4.90 -12.11
CA GLN A 60 3.13 6.29 -12.52
C GLN A 60 3.15 7.19 -11.28
N PRO A 61 3.72 8.40 -11.38
CA PRO A 61 3.65 9.34 -10.27
C PRO A 61 2.21 9.61 -9.85
N HIS A 62 1.97 9.74 -8.56
CA HIS A 62 0.65 9.98 -7.99
C HIS A 62 0.53 11.41 -7.51
N ALA A 63 -0.70 11.94 -7.59
CA ALA A 63 -0.99 13.29 -7.12
C ALA A 63 -1.03 13.38 -5.59
N ASP A 64 -1.00 12.27 -4.89
CA ASP A 64 -1.14 12.20 -3.44
C ASP A 64 0.15 11.72 -2.79
N ASP A 65 0.35 12.14 -1.55
CA ASP A 65 1.44 11.60 -0.74
C ASP A 65 1.18 10.14 -0.44
N GLU A 66 2.24 9.35 -0.30
CA GLU A 66 2.09 7.94 0.02
C GLU A 66 3.17 7.44 0.94
N ILE A 67 2.85 6.37 1.65
CA ILE A 67 3.80 5.64 2.49
C ILE A 67 3.80 4.20 2.02
N TYR A 68 4.99 3.64 1.85
CA TYR A 68 5.19 2.21 1.65
C TYR A 68 5.68 1.59 2.94
N VAL A 69 5.13 0.45 3.29
CA VAL A 69 5.67 -0.38 4.39
C VAL A 69 6.02 -1.73 3.78
N VAL A 70 7.28 -2.11 3.86
CA VAL A 70 7.73 -3.39 3.29
C VAL A 70 7.28 -4.53 4.18
N LEU A 71 6.46 -5.41 3.64
CA LEU A 71 5.92 -6.58 4.33
C LEU A 71 6.85 -7.78 4.21
N GLU A 72 7.49 -7.94 3.05
CA GLU A 72 8.36 -9.08 2.77
C GLU A 72 9.27 -8.74 1.61
N GLY A 73 10.49 -9.28 1.66
CA GLY A 73 11.46 -9.09 0.59
C GLY A 73 12.31 -7.86 0.74
N SER A 74 13.05 -7.55 -0.30
CA SER A 74 13.94 -6.40 -0.33
C SER A 74 14.06 -5.86 -1.76
N GLY A 75 14.52 -4.64 -1.88
CA GLY A 75 14.73 -4.01 -3.17
C GLY A 75 15.27 -2.59 -2.98
N VAL A 76 15.14 -1.81 -4.03
CA VAL A 76 15.56 -0.42 -4.03
C VAL A 76 14.40 0.42 -4.53
N LEU A 77 14.04 1.46 -3.81
CA LEU A 77 13.09 2.45 -4.32
C LEU A 77 13.89 3.59 -4.93
N GLN A 78 13.73 3.78 -6.23
CA GLN A 78 14.32 4.93 -6.92
C GLN A 78 13.32 6.07 -6.86
N VAL A 79 13.75 7.22 -6.33
CA VAL A 79 12.91 8.40 -6.20
C VAL A 79 13.68 9.58 -6.77
N GLU A 80 13.19 10.15 -7.86
CA GLU A 80 13.80 11.31 -8.52
C GLU A 80 15.30 11.10 -8.77
N GLY A 81 15.70 9.89 -9.14
CA GLY A 81 17.08 9.54 -9.42
C GLY A 81 17.91 9.09 -8.22
N ASP A 82 17.40 9.28 -7.01
CA ASP A 82 18.08 8.79 -5.81
C ASP A 82 17.64 7.36 -5.48
N GLU A 83 18.52 6.61 -4.84
CA GLU A 83 18.23 5.23 -4.46
C GLU A 83 18.01 5.08 -2.97
N VAL A 84 16.90 4.46 -2.59
CA VAL A 84 16.55 4.17 -1.20
C VAL A 84 16.44 2.67 -1.04
N PRO A 85 17.44 1.99 -0.46
CA PRO A 85 17.32 0.55 -0.20
C PRO A 85 16.22 0.28 0.81
N VAL A 86 15.43 -0.76 0.55
CA VAL A 86 14.33 -1.14 1.44
C VAL A 86 14.37 -2.64 1.69
N ARG A 87 13.84 -3.04 2.84
CA ARG A 87 13.73 -4.44 3.24
C ARG A 87 12.53 -4.60 4.17
N GLU A 88 12.22 -5.84 4.52
CA GLU A 88 11.14 -6.11 5.46
C GLU A 88 11.27 -5.23 6.70
N GLY A 89 10.19 -4.55 7.04
CA GLY A 89 10.13 -3.62 8.16
C GLY A 89 10.50 -2.18 7.82
N SER A 90 11.00 -1.91 6.61
CA SER A 90 11.24 -0.53 6.18
C SER A 90 9.93 0.18 5.87
N ALA A 91 9.87 1.47 6.15
CA ALA A 91 8.79 2.33 5.68
C ALA A 91 9.40 3.54 4.98
N VAL A 92 8.78 3.97 3.89
CA VAL A 92 9.28 5.08 3.09
C VAL A 92 8.14 6.01 2.74
N PHE A 93 8.34 7.29 2.96
CA PHE A 93 7.40 8.32 2.52
C PHE A 93 7.80 8.80 1.13
N VAL A 94 6.83 8.95 0.25
CA VAL A 94 7.03 9.49 -1.10
C VAL A 94 6.09 10.66 -1.29
N GLU A 95 6.65 11.82 -1.58
CA GLU A 95 5.89 13.04 -1.76
C GLU A 95 5.07 12.98 -3.07
N ALA A 96 3.91 13.60 -3.03
CA ALA A 96 3.03 13.74 -4.19
C ALA A 96 3.80 14.24 -5.41
N GLY A 97 3.58 13.62 -6.55
CA GLY A 97 4.19 14.01 -7.82
C GLY A 97 5.62 13.51 -8.04
N ALA A 98 6.26 12.94 -7.05
CA ALA A 98 7.62 12.44 -7.21
C ALA A 98 7.65 11.22 -8.12
N ASP A 99 8.56 11.20 -9.07
CA ASP A 99 8.77 10.03 -9.92
C ASP A 99 9.49 8.96 -9.12
N HIS A 100 8.91 7.77 -9.06
CA HIS A 100 9.47 6.70 -8.24
C HIS A 100 9.11 5.32 -8.78
N ARG A 101 9.97 4.34 -8.50
CA ARG A 101 9.74 2.94 -8.85
C ARG A 101 10.64 2.04 -8.03
N PHE A 102 10.17 0.83 -7.78
CA PHE A 102 11.00 -0.20 -7.17
C PHE A 102 11.82 -0.92 -8.22
N THR A 103 13.06 -1.24 -7.85
CA THR A 103 13.99 -2.02 -8.69
C THR A 103 14.75 -3.01 -7.80
N ALA A 104 15.59 -3.85 -8.43
CA ALA A 104 16.50 -4.75 -7.72
C ALA A 104 15.80 -5.68 -6.73
N TYR A 105 14.62 -6.17 -7.08
CA TYR A 105 13.89 -7.14 -6.27
C TYR A 105 13.76 -8.48 -7.01
N GLU A 106 13.67 -9.56 -6.25
CA GLU A 106 13.21 -10.84 -6.77
C GLU A 106 11.72 -10.95 -6.48
N GLN A 107 11.35 -10.69 -5.23
CA GLN A 107 9.99 -10.57 -4.80
C GLN A 107 9.94 -9.49 -3.73
N LEU A 108 8.99 -8.60 -3.83
CA LEU A 108 8.84 -7.49 -2.89
C LEU A 108 7.36 -7.26 -2.66
N SER A 109 6.94 -7.33 -1.40
CA SER A 109 5.55 -7.07 -1.03
C SER A 109 5.51 -5.85 -0.13
N VAL A 110 4.67 -4.89 -0.49
CA VAL A 110 4.54 -3.66 0.27
C VAL A 110 3.08 -3.34 0.57
N LEU A 111 2.86 -2.75 1.74
CA LEU A 111 1.60 -2.10 2.07
C LEU A 111 1.73 -0.66 1.57
N VAL A 112 0.74 -0.20 0.84
CA VAL A 112 0.73 1.14 0.27
C VAL A 112 -0.40 1.93 0.92
N ILE A 113 -0.07 3.10 1.44
CA ILE A 113 -1.05 3.98 2.06
C ILE A 113 -1.00 5.31 1.33
N PHE A 114 -2.11 5.69 0.69
CA PHE A 114 -2.24 6.96 0.00
C PHE A 114 -3.17 7.88 0.77
N GLU A 115 -2.76 9.13 0.91
CA GLU A 115 -3.70 10.18 1.28
C GLU A 115 -4.52 10.53 0.05
N ARG A 116 -5.82 10.62 0.20
CA ARG A 116 -6.70 11.06 -0.88
C ARG A 116 -7.20 12.46 -0.57
N LYS A 117 -6.92 13.39 -1.47
CA LYS A 117 -7.39 14.75 -1.31
C LYS A 117 -8.74 14.89 -1.99
N PRO A 118 -9.65 15.70 -1.43
CA PRO A 118 -10.94 15.93 -2.04
C PRO A 118 -10.77 16.48 -3.45
N ALA A 119 -11.49 15.91 -4.41
CA ALA A 119 -11.48 16.38 -5.79
C ALA A 119 -12.15 17.75 -5.86
N GLY A 120 -11.64 18.60 -6.74
CA GLY A 120 -12.27 19.88 -7.01
C GLY A 120 -12.15 20.89 -5.87
N ASN A 121 -11.28 20.65 -4.93
CA ASN A 121 -11.04 21.61 -3.88
C ASN A 121 -10.12 22.71 -4.42
N PRO A 122 -10.60 23.94 -4.54
CA PRO A 122 -9.80 25.01 -5.09
C PRO A 122 -8.59 25.35 -4.24
#